data_5101e917529b0edbb67913fb350324a7
#
_entry.id   5101e917529b0edbb67913fb350324a7
#
_cell.length_a   1.000
_cell.length_b   1.000
_cell.length_c   1.000
_cell.angle_alpha   90.00
_cell.angle_beta   90.00
_cell.angle_gamma   90.00
#
_symmetry.space_group_name_H-M   'P 1'
#
loop_
_entity.id
_entity.type
_entity.pdbx_description
1 polymer ?
#
loop_
_entity_poly.entity_id
_entity_poly.type
_entity_poly.pdbx_seq_one_letter_code
_entity_poly.pdbx_strand_id
1 'polypeptide(L)'
;MRFFRQTMLAAATLAALSLSLSPAAAVDLTMYYPVAVGGPVTKIIDDMVARFEKENADIKVTAVYAGNYTDTMTKAMTAMKGGQPPQLSVLLSTDVFTLMDENAIVPMDGLVADKSWFKEFYPAFMANGQIDGKTWSIPFQRSTIVLYWNKDAFKEAGLDPEKAPATWDEMVDMSRKLVKKDASGHTVRWGVEIPTTGYAYWMLQALAIENGQKLMNEPGNEVYLTAPKTVGALDYWVDLSRKHNVMPMGSIDWATLRTDFVEGKTAMMWHTTGNLTAVKDAAKFNFGVAMLPAKERRGSPTGGGNFYIFKSASSEQQKAAVKFIQWMTAPERAAEWSMKTGYVAVSPAAYKTPAMEAYAKGFPAATVARDQLEHAVPELSVHENGRIYKFVGDAVQAAVTGTQKPQEALAAAQQQADRVLRAYK
;
A
#
# COMPACT_ATOMS: atom_id res chain seq x y z
N MET A 1 3.49 97.41 37.48
CA MET A 1 2.14 97.33 36.80
C MET A 1 2.17 96.35 35.68
N ARG A 2 1.18 95.46 35.62
CA ARG A 2 0.80 94.50 34.62
C ARG A 2 1.53 93.15 34.63
N PHE A 3 0.83 92.19 35.20
CA PHE A 3 1.02 90.76 35.10
C PHE A 3 0.72 90.21 33.67
N PHE A 4 1.57 89.34 33.20
CA PHE A 4 1.19 88.43 32.12
C PHE A 4 1.32 86.95 32.61
N ARG A 5 0.20 86.26 32.70
CA ARG A 5 0.10 84.83 32.96
C ARG A 5 0.36 84.14 31.61
N GLN A 6 1.31 83.24 31.58
CA GLN A 6 1.46 82.24 30.53
C GLN A 6 0.90 80.93 31.01
N THR A 7 -0.15 80.49 30.38
CA THR A 7 -0.76 79.17 30.49
C THR A 7 0.01 78.18 29.58
N MET A 8 0.70 77.23 30.18
CA MET A 8 1.26 76.10 29.44
C MET A 8 0.14 75.04 29.15
N LEU A 9 -0.15 74.79 27.87
CA LEU A 9 -0.91 73.63 27.40
C LEU A 9 0.04 72.42 27.34
N ALA A 10 -0.19 71.42 28.18
CA ALA A 10 0.46 70.13 28.09
C ALA A 10 -0.28 69.29 27.04
N ALA A 11 0.31 69.08 25.85
CA ALA A 11 -0.17 68.11 24.84
C ALA A 11 0.28 66.71 25.22
N ALA A 12 -0.62 65.89 25.73
CA ALA A 12 -0.38 64.47 25.95
C ALA A 12 -0.46 63.71 24.61
N THR A 13 0.68 63.32 24.06
CA THR A 13 0.77 62.46 22.87
C THR A 13 0.54 61.01 23.33
N LEU A 14 -0.64 60.43 23.12
CA LEU A 14 -0.88 59.01 23.20
C LEU A 14 -0.21 58.34 21.99
N ALA A 15 0.95 57.71 22.22
CA ALA A 15 1.55 56.78 21.27
C ALA A 15 0.78 55.47 21.38
N ALA A 16 -0.13 55.25 20.42
CA ALA A 16 -0.75 53.95 20.22
C ALA A 16 0.31 52.96 19.70
N LEU A 17 0.84 52.10 20.58
CA LEU A 17 1.58 50.89 20.13
C LEU A 17 0.60 49.97 19.39
N SER A 18 0.51 50.11 18.08
CA SER A 18 -0.02 49.05 17.21
C SER A 18 0.99 47.91 17.26
N LEU A 19 0.72 46.91 18.12
CA LEU A 19 1.31 45.57 17.99
C LEU A 19 0.86 45.03 16.62
N SER A 20 1.68 45.24 15.62
CA SER A 20 1.59 44.48 14.38
C SER A 20 1.88 43.00 14.73
N LEU A 21 0.83 42.20 14.96
CA LEU A 21 0.90 40.78 14.91
C LEU A 21 1.37 40.43 13.50
N SER A 22 2.69 40.26 13.32
CA SER A 22 3.18 39.59 12.11
C SER A 22 2.49 38.24 12.05
N PRO A 23 1.85 37.88 10.95
CA PRO A 23 1.33 36.53 10.84
C PRO A 23 2.46 35.54 11.09
N ALA A 24 2.26 34.62 12.03
CA ALA A 24 3.23 33.55 12.26
C ALA A 24 3.54 32.91 10.90
N ALA A 25 4.83 32.75 10.59
CA ALA A 25 5.22 32.08 9.35
C ALA A 25 4.59 30.68 9.31
N ALA A 26 4.04 30.30 8.16
CA ALA A 26 3.46 28.98 8.01
C ALA A 26 4.53 27.90 8.27
N VAL A 27 4.11 26.80 8.87
CA VAL A 27 4.96 25.63 9.09
C VAL A 27 5.12 24.88 7.76
N ASP A 28 6.34 24.81 7.25
CA ASP A 28 6.65 24.10 6.01
C ASP A 28 6.88 22.61 6.28
N LEU A 29 6.18 21.76 5.52
CA LEU A 29 6.31 20.32 5.48
C LEU A 29 6.67 19.85 4.08
N THR A 30 7.70 19.03 3.95
CA THR A 30 7.98 18.25 2.75
C THR A 30 7.51 16.82 2.97
N MET A 31 6.66 16.32 2.06
CA MET A 31 6.17 14.96 2.07
C MET A 31 6.65 14.21 0.83
N TYR A 32 7.39 13.10 1.00
CA TYR A 32 7.66 12.19 -0.11
C TYR A 32 6.58 11.12 -0.19
N TYR A 33 6.14 10.80 -1.41
CA TYR A 33 5.14 9.75 -1.61
C TYR A 33 5.40 8.91 -2.87
N PRO A 34 5.05 7.60 -2.84
CA PRO A 34 5.18 6.71 -3.97
C PRO A 34 3.93 6.68 -4.85
N VAL A 35 4.11 6.23 -6.09
CA VAL A 35 3.03 5.73 -6.95
C VAL A 35 3.42 4.35 -7.48
N ALA A 36 2.67 3.32 -7.08
CA ALA A 36 2.87 1.93 -7.47
C ALA A 36 1.68 1.34 -8.23
N VAL A 37 0.71 2.17 -8.57
CA VAL A 37 -0.56 1.80 -9.22
C VAL A 37 -0.86 2.74 -10.39
N GLY A 38 -1.83 2.37 -11.22
CA GLY A 38 -2.29 3.23 -12.31
C GLY A 38 -3.21 4.36 -11.86
N GLY A 39 -3.54 5.24 -12.79
CA GLY A 39 -4.43 6.37 -12.57
C GLY A 39 -3.71 7.67 -12.20
N PRO A 40 -4.47 8.76 -12.01
CA PRO A 40 -3.93 10.11 -11.79
C PRO A 40 -3.59 10.38 -10.32
N VAL A 41 -2.85 9.48 -9.65
CA VAL A 41 -2.59 9.51 -8.20
C VAL A 41 -1.92 10.81 -7.77
N THR A 42 -0.94 11.31 -8.54
CA THR A 42 -0.24 12.57 -8.23
C THR A 42 -1.21 13.74 -8.19
N LYS A 43 -2.09 13.85 -9.21
CA LYS A 43 -3.10 14.89 -9.25
C LYS A 43 -4.09 14.81 -8.08
N ILE A 44 -4.47 13.61 -7.66
CA ILE A 44 -5.36 13.42 -6.51
C ILE A 44 -4.69 13.94 -5.23
N ILE A 45 -3.39 13.64 -5.03
CA ILE A 45 -2.62 14.15 -3.89
C ILE A 45 -2.50 15.67 -3.94
N ASP A 46 -2.15 16.24 -5.09
CA ASP A 46 -2.04 17.69 -5.26
C ASP A 46 -3.36 18.41 -4.93
N ASP A 47 -4.50 17.88 -5.41
CA ASP A 47 -5.83 18.41 -5.12
C ASP A 47 -6.17 18.32 -3.61
N MET A 48 -5.78 17.23 -2.94
CA MET A 48 -6.00 17.05 -1.50
C MET A 48 -5.12 18.01 -0.68
N VAL A 49 -3.85 18.15 -1.04
CA VAL A 49 -2.91 19.08 -0.39
C VAL A 49 -3.42 20.52 -0.52
N ALA A 50 -3.83 20.95 -1.70
CA ALA A 50 -4.36 22.30 -1.91
C ALA A 50 -5.60 22.59 -1.04
N ARG A 51 -6.49 21.60 -0.86
CA ARG A 51 -7.64 21.75 0.05
C ARG A 51 -7.24 21.79 1.51
N PHE A 52 -6.29 20.96 1.93
CA PHE A 52 -5.75 21.02 3.28
C PHE A 52 -5.16 22.39 3.60
N GLU A 53 -4.32 22.95 2.73
CA GLU A 53 -3.72 24.27 2.91
C GLU A 53 -4.76 25.40 2.95
N LYS A 54 -5.83 25.30 2.16
CA LYS A 54 -6.93 26.26 2.21
C LYS A 54 -7.65 26.25 3.56
N GLU A 55 -7.80 25.07 4.18
CA GLU A 55 -8.44 24.89 5.48
C GLU A 55 -7.46 25.18 6.65
N ASN A 56 -6.14 25.18 6.39
CA ASN A 56 -5.06 25.28 7.38
C ASN A 56 -3.95 26.18 6.86
N ALA A 57 -4.23 27.49 6.74
CA ALA A 57 -3.32 28.48 6.16
C ALA A 57 -1.99 28.64 6.90
N ASP A 58 -1.91 28.13 8.13
CA ASP A 58 -0.74 28.08 9.00
C ASP A 58 0.23 26.93 8.66
N ILE A 59 -0.13 26.02 7.72
CA ILE A 59 0.71 24.90 7.30
C ILE A 59 0.82 24.86 5.78
N LYS A 60 2.04 24.68 5.27
CA LYS A 60 2.34 24.45 3.86
C LYS A 60 2.88 23.04 3.66
N VAL A 61 2.40 22.34 2.63
CA VAL A 61 2.81 20.96 2.32
C VAL A 61 3.34 20.88 0.90
N THR A 62 4.62 20.65 0.76
CA THR A 62 5.25 20.32 -0.53
C THR A 62 5.20 18.80 -0.72
N ALA A 63 4.23 18.31 -1.49
CA ALA A 63 4.14 16.89 -1.83
C ALA A 63 5.06 16.56 -3.01
N VAL A 64 5.99 15.64 -2.84
CA VAL A 64 6.99 15.25 -3.83
C VAL A 64 6.76 13.80 -4.25
N TYR A 65 6.36 13.61 -5.49
CA TYR A 65 6.36 12.27 -6.08
C TYR A 65 7.79 11.74 -6.19
N ALA A 66 8.07 10.64 -5.54
CA ALA A 66 9.44 10.14 -5.39
C ALA A 66 9.71 8.81 -6.14
N GLY A 67 8.80 8.36 -7.00
CA GLY A 67 8.89 7.08 -7.72
C GLY A 67 7.99 6.00 -7.12
N ASN A 68 8.38 4.74 -7.22
CA ASN A 68 7.71 3.65 -6.51
C ASN A 68 8.12 3.61 -5.02
N TYR A 69 7.66 2.62 -4.25
CA TYR A 69 7.99 2.51 -2.83
C TYR A 69 9.49 2.37 -2.56
N THR A 70 10.21 1.56 -3.35
CA THR A 70 11.67 1.38 -3.21
C THR A 70 12.41 2.68 -3.51
N ASP A 71 12.01 3.39 -4.56
CA ASP A 71 12.59 4.68 -4.93
C ASP A 71 12.36 5.71 -3.83
N THR A 72 11.13 5.76 -3.28
CA THR A 72 10.75 6.71 -2.23
C THR A 72 11.55 6.45 -0.95
N MET A 73 11.67 5.19 -0.53
CA MET A 73 12.49 4.80 0.63
C MET A 73 13.95 5.19 0.41
N THR A 74 14.52 4.87 -0.75
CA THR A 74 15.91 5.21 -1.09
C THR A 74 16.15 6.72 -1.04
N LYS A 75 15.24 7.51 -1.64
CA LYS A 75 15.34 8.98 -1.64
C LYS A 75 15.21 9.56 -0.24
N ALA A 76 14.25 9.07 0.56
CA ALA A 76 14.05 9.53 1.93
C ALA A 76 15.28 9.26 2.81
N MET A 77 15.84 8.05 2.73
CA MET A 77 17.04 7.68 3.50
C MET A 77 18.29 8.42 3.03
N THR A 78 18.41 8.65 1.72
CA THR A 78 19.52 9.45 1.16
C THR A 78 19.43 10.90 1.62
N ALA A 79 18.23 11.50 1.59
CA ALA A 79 17.99 12.87 2.08
C ALA A 79 18.26 12.97 3.58
N MET A 80 17.89 11.95 4.36
CA MET A 80 18.20 11.86 5.79
C MET A 80 19.71 11.85 6.06
N LYS A 81 20.47 11.01 5.32
CA LYS A 81 21.95 10.96 5.44
C LYS A 81 22.60 12.25 4.97
N GLY A 82 21.99 12.97 4.05
CA GLY A 82 22.39 14.32 3.60
C GLY A 82 21.98 15.45 4.53
N GLY A 83 21.31 15.17 5.65
CA GLY A 83 20.89 16.17 6.63
C GLY A 83 19.65 16.98 6.25
N GLN A 84 18.93 16.58 5.18
CA GLN A 84 17.72 17.25 4.69
C GLN A 84 16.57 16.26 4.43
N PRO A 85 16.16 15.45 5.43
CA PRO A 85 15.06 14.52 5.25
C PRO A 85 13.72 15.24 5.06
N PRO A 86 12.73 14.61 4.42
CA PRO A 86 11.36 15.09 4.47
C PRO A 86 10.87 15.08 5.93
N GLN A 87 9.89 15.92 6.28
CA GLN A 87 9.27 15.90 7.59
C GLN A 87 8.36 14.69 7.77
N LEU A 88 7.70 14.26 6.68
CA LEU A 88 6.91 13.03 6.66
C LEU A 88 7.06 12.34 5.29
N SER A 89 6.76 11.05 5.24
CA SER A 89 6.72 10.30 3.98
C SER A 89 5.67 9.21 4.03
N VAL A 90 5.14 8.87 2.87
CA VAL A 90 4.41 7.61 2.66
C VAL A 90 5.41 6.57 2.19
N LEU A 91 5.61 5.52 3.00
CA LEU A 91 6.50 4.40 2.70
C LEU A 91 5.73 3.09 2.89
N LEU A 92 6.29 1.96 2.48
CA LEU A 92 5.66 0.66 2.76
C LEU A 92 5.37 0.53 4.25
N SER A 93 4.22 -0.04 4.59
CA SER A 93 3.90 -0.34 5.99
C SER A 93 4.92 -1.27 6.64
N THR A 94 5.65 -2.02 5.83
CA THR A 94 6.68 -2.98 6.23
C THR A 94 8.07 -2.37 6.44
N ASP A 95 8.26 -1.10 6.06
CA ASP A 95 9.56 -0.42 6.25
C ASP A 95 9.82 -0.03 7.71
N VAL A 96 8.85 -0.25 8.60
CA VAL A 96 8.88 0.17 10.00
C VAL A 96 10.13 -0.30 10.73
N PHE A 97 10.54 -1.57 10.61
CA PHE A 97 11.73 -2.08 11.29
C PHE A 97 13.00 -1.40 10.79
N THR A 98 13.18 -1.26 9.46
CA THR A 98 14.32 -0.56 8.89
C THR A 98 14.38 0.90 9.35
N LEU A 99 13.23 1.59 9.38
CA LEU A 99 13.15 2.98 9.84
C LEU A 99 13.44 3.12 11.35
N MET A 100 13.04 2.14 12.16
CA MET A 100 13.35 2.08 13.58
C MET A 100 14.85 1.79 13.81
N ASP A 101 15.43 0.82 13.11
CA ASP A 101 16.83 0.45 13.19
C ASP A 101 17.75 1.61 12.84
N GLU A 102 17.39 2.41 11.82
CA GLU A 102 18.09 3.63 11.41
C GLU A 102 17.76 4.84 12.30
N ASN A 103 16.91 4.67 13.33
CA ASN A 103 16.44 5.75 14.23
C ASN A 103 15.88 6.95 13.46
N ALA A 104 15.22 6.69 12.32
CA ALA A 104 14.77 7.67 11.35
C ALA A 104 13.44 8.34 11.71
N ILE A 105 12.56 7.62 12.42
CA ILE A 105 11.18 8.01 12.67
C ILE A 105 10.88 8.16 14.16
N VAL A 106 9.74 8.78 14.46
CA VAL A 106 9.23 8.92 15.84
C VAL A 106 7.91 8.15 16.00
N PRO A 107 7.67 7.55 17.19
CA PRO A 107 6.35 7.00 17.50
C PRO A 107 5.33 8.14 17.64
N MET A 108 4.14 7.94 17.12
CA MET A 108 3.08 8.97 17.13
C MET A 108 2.37 9.10 18.47
N ASP A 109 2.57 8.15 19.40
CA ASP A 109 1.93 8.13 20.72
C ASP A 109 2.17 9.38 21.56
N GLY A 110 3.33 9.99 21.40
CA GLY A 110 3.69 11.27 22.08
C GLY A 110 3.21 12.53 21.36
N LEU A 111 2.74 12.39 20.11
CA LEU A 111 2.33 13.51 19.25
C LEU A 111 0.82 13.68 19.19
N VAL A 112 0.05 12.60 19.47
CA VAL A 112 -1.40 12.58 19.39
C VAL A 112 -2.00 12.71 20.77
N ALA A 113 -2.83 13.74 20.97
CA ALA A 113 -3.46 14.01 22.26
C ALA A 113 -4.52 12.96 22.62
N ASP A 114 -5.39 12.62 21.66
CA ASP A 114 -6.41 11.59 21.82
C ASP A 114 -6.01 10.30 21.09
N LYS A 115 -5.50 9.32 21.84
CA LYS A 115 -5.09 8.03 21.32
C LYS A 115 -6.25 7.14 20.86
N SER A 116 -7.51 7.52 21.12
CA SER A 116 -8.67 6.80 20.59
C SER A 116 -8.70 6.83 19.05
N TRP A 117 -8.09 7.86 18.45
CA TRP A 117 -7.93 7.97 17.01
C TRP A 117 -7.25 6.75 16.37
N PHE A 118 -6.27 6.13 17.05
CA PHE A 118 -5.62 4.90 16.53
C PHE A 118 -6.58 3.71 16.40
N LYS A 119 -7.69 3.72 17.16
CA LYS A 119 -8.71 2.66 17.14
C LYS A 119 -9.77 2.86 16.05
N GLU A 120 -9.75 4.00 15.36
CA GLU A 120 -10.66 4.28 14.24
C GLU A 120 -10.27 3.52 12.97
N PHE A 121 -9.02 3.07 12.88
CA PHE A 121 -8.51 2.33 11.73
C PHE A 121 -8.80 0.83 11.82
N TYR A 122 -8.86 0.17 10.65
CA TYR A 122 -8.93 -1.29 10.64
C TYR A 122 -7.71 -1.92 11.33
N PRO A 123 -7.91 -2.82 12.30
CA PRO A 123 -6.79 -3.47 13.01
C PRO A 123 -5.79 -4.16 12.07
N ALA A 124 -6.29 -4.77 10.98
CA ALA A 124 -5.44 -5.41 9.98
C ALA A 124 -4.44 -4.43 9.32
N PHE A 125 -4.79 -3.16 9.18
CA PHE A 125 -3.89 -2.14 8.64
C PHE A 125 -2.96 -1.53 9.69
N MET A 126 -3.37 -1.51 10.95
CA MET A 126 -2.54 -1.03 12.05
C MET A 126 -1.43 -2.02 12.41
N ALA A 127 -1.63 -3.30 12.16
CA ALA A 127 -0.73 -4.37 12.62
C ALA A 127 0.73 -4.20 12.18
N ASN A 128 1.00 -3.72 10.95
CA ASN A 128 2.37 -3.43 10.51
C ASN A 128 2.93 -2.11 11.10
N GLY A 129 2.07 -1.22 11.60
CA GLY A 129 2.46 0.09 12.14
C GLY A 129 2.63 0.11 13.66
N GLN A 130 2.28 -0.97 14.35
CA GLN A 130 2.31 -1.08 15.81
C GLN A 130 3.35 -2.11 16.25
N ILE A 131 4.47 -1.64 16.80
CA ILE A 131 5.60 -2.45 17.26
C ILE A 131 5.91 -2.08 18.71
N ASP A 132 6.10 -3.07 19.56
CA ASP A 132 6.43 -2.91 20.99
C ASP A 132 5.47 -1.97 21.75
N GLY A 133 4.18 -2.10 21.46
CA GLY A 133 3.12 -1.31 22.10
C GLY A 133 3.08 0.18 21.70
N LYS A 134 3.84 0.58 20.67
CA LYS A 134 3.87 1.94 20.13
C LYS A 134 3.34 1.96 18.70
N THR A 135 2.73 3.09 18.31
CA THR A 135 2.26 3.36 16.95
C THR A 135 3.31 4.18 16.21
N TRP A 136 3.97 3.57 15.23
CA TRP A 136 5.05 4.18 14.45
C TRP A 136 4.59 4.78 13.13
N SER A 137 3.42 4.36 12.64
CA SER A 137 2.89 4.81 11.35
C SER A 137 1.38 4.72 11.29
N ILE A 138 0.77 5.52 10.40
CA ILE A 138 -0.68 5.56 10.19
C ILE A 138 -1.02 5.06 8.79
N PRO A 139 -1.99 4.15 8.64
CA PRO A 139 -2.41 3.60 7.34
C PRO A 139 -2.91 4.69 6.38
N PHE A 140 -2.50 4.61 5.08
CA PHE A 140 -2.98 5.54 4.05
C PHE A 140 -3.26 4.84 2.72
N GLN A 141 -2.22 4.44 1.98
CA GLN A 141 -2.35 3.76 0.68
C GLN A 141 -2.49 2.25 0.90
N ARG A 142 -3.59 1.81 1.52
CA ARG A 142 -3.73 0.41 1.95
C ARG A 142 -4.50 -0.43 0.95
N SER A 143 -4.08 -1.67 0.79
CA SER A 143 -4.68 -2.63 -0.15
C SER A 143 -4.63 -4.06 0.38
N THR A 144 -5.30 -4.95 -0.33
CA THR A 144 -5.06 -6.39 -0.33
C THR A 144 -4.88 -6.85 -1.77
N ILE A 145 -4.40 -8.08 -1.97
CA ILE A 145 -4.44 -8.73 -3.28
C ILE A 145 -5.85 -9.26 -3.48
N VAL A 146 -6.39 -9.04 -4.67
CA VAL A 146 -7.69 -9.60 -5.07
C VAL A 146 -7.58 -10.28 -6.43
N LEU A 147 -8.54 -11.14 -6.73
CA LEU A 147 -8.70 -11.73 -8.04
C LEU A 147 -9.59 -10.83 -8.91
N TYR A 148 -9.06 -10.37 -10.04
CA TYR A 148 -9.84 -9.76 -11.10
C TYR A 148 -10.14 -10.80 -12.16
N TRP A 149 -11.38 -10.81 -12.73
CA TRP A 149 -11.68 -11.68 -13.83
C TRP A 149 -12.52 -11.00 -14.91
N ASN A 150 -12.29 -11.41 -16.17
CA ASN A 150 -13.01 -10.94 -17.34
C ASN A 150 -14.29 -11.79 -17.50
N LYS A 151 -15.45 -11.20 -17.17
CA LYS A 151 -16.76 -11.88 -17.24
C LYS A 151 -17.14 -12.26 -18.67
N ASP A 152 -16.76 -11.45 -19.64
CA ASP A 152 -17.06 -11.73 -21.04
C ASP A 152 -16.24 -12.94 -21.56
N ALA A 153 -14.96 -13.07 -21.11
CA ALA A 153 -14.15 -14.24 -21.39
C ALA A 153 -14.71 -15.53 -20.72
N PHE A 154 -15.25 -15.40 -19.50
CA PHE A 154 -15.92 -16.51 -18.81
C PHE A 154 -17.14 -16.97 -19.60
N LYS A 155 -18.00 -16.05 -20.05
CA LYS A 155 -19.17 -16.36 -20.89
C LYS A 155 -18.76 -17.00 -22.19
N GLU A 156 -17.72 -16.49 -22.88
CA GLU A 156 -17.17 -17.09 -24.11
C GLU A 156 -16.72 -18.53 -23.89
N ALA A 157 -16.10 -18.84 -22.73
CA ALA A 157 -15.62 -20.16 -22.36
C ALA A 157 -16.70 -21.11 -21.80
N GLY A 158 -17.98 -20.69 -21.76
CA GLY A 158 -19.09 -21.46 -21.20
C GLY A 158 -19.05 -21.59 -19.67
N LEU A 159 -18.37 -20.65 -19.00
CA LEU A 159 -18.35 -20.52 -17.56
C LEU A 159 -19.41 -19.51 -17.09
N ASP A 160 -19.86 -19.64 -15.84
CA ASP A 160 -20.73 -18.65 -15.23
C ASP A 160 -19.94 -17.33 -15.02
N PRO A 161 -20.34 -16.23 -15.69
CA PRO A 161 -19.63 -14.96 -15.60
C PRO A 161 -19.72 -14.29 -14.22
N GLU A 162 -20.68 -14.72 -13.37
CA GLU A 162 -20.86 -14.16 -12.03
C GLU A 162 -20.14 -14.98 -10.94
N LYS A 163 -19.49 -16.09 -11.30
CA LYS A 163 -18.83 -17.00 -10.36
C LYS A 163 -17.33 -17.03 -10.58
N ALA A 164 -16.58 -16.32 -9.71
CA ALA A 164 -15.13 -16.45 -9.63
C ALA A 164 -14.72 -17.79 -9.00
N PRO A 165 -13.49 -18.32 -9.27
CA PRO A 165 -12.99 -19.50 -8.60
C PRO A 165 -12.87 -19.27 -7.10
N ALA A 166 -13.37 -20.19 -6.28
CA ALA A 166 -13.32 -20.14 -4.82
C ALA A 166 -12.11 -20.88 -4.25
N THR A 167 -11.53 -21.81 -5.02
CA THR A 167 -10.37 -22.62 -4.62
C THR A 167 -9.27 -22.60 -5.67
N TRP A 168 -8.06 -23.00 -5.28
CA TRP A 168 -6.94 -23.17 -6.20
C TRP A 168 -7.24 -24.15 -7.33
N ASP A 169 -7.92 -25.27 -7.02
CA ASP A 169 -8.28 -26.29 -8.00
C ASP A 169 -9.31 -25.73 -9.00
N GLU A 170 -10.35 -25.03 -8.51
CA GLU A 170 -11.31 -24.33 -9.38
C GLU A 170 -10.61 -23.30 -10.28
N MET A 171 -9.61 -22.55 -9.74
CA MET A 171 -8.87 -21.57 -10.53
C MET A 171 -8.11 -22.24 -11.67
N VAL A 172 -7.47 -23.39 -11.43
CA VAL A 172 -6.80 -24.16 -12.48
C VAL A 172 -7.79 -24.65 -13.53
N ASP A 173 -8.91 -25.24 -13.10
CA ASP A 173 -9.91 -25.84 -14.02
C ASP A 173 -10.60 -24.77 -14.88
N MET A 174 -10.97 -23.63 -14.29
CA MET A 174 -11.51 -22.50 -15.04
C MET A 174 -10.45 -21.92 -15.98
N SER A 175 -9.20 -21.75 -15.53
CA SER A 175 -8.10 -21.22 -16.33
C SER A 175 -7.85 -22.05 -17.58
N ARG A 176 -7.92 -23.39 -17.51
CA ARG A 176 -7.77 -24.27 -18.68
C ARG A 176 -8.81 -23.97 -19.75
N LYS A 177 -10.05 -23.66 -19.37
CA LYS A 177 -11.13 -23.29 -20.30
C LYS A 177 -10.97 -21.91 -20.88
N LEU A 178 -10.30 -21.02 -20.15
CA LEU A 178 -10.13 -19.60 -20.49
C LEU A 178 -8.91 -19.34 -21.39
N VAL A 179 -7.95 -20.26 -21.44
CA VAL A 179 -6.82 -20.16 -22.37
C VAL A 179 -7.35 -20.18 -23.81
N LYS A 180 -6.95 -19.17 -24.59
CA LYS A 180 -7.32 -19.05 -26.00
C LYS A 180 -6.07 -19.04 -26.88
N LYS A 181 -6.12 -19.82 -27.94
CA LYS A 181 -5.06 -19.87 -28.96
C LYS A 181 -5.58 -19.37 -30.29
N ASP A 182 -4.70 -18.79 -31.08
CA ASP A 182 -4.97 -18.42 -32.45
C ASP A 182 -4.91 -19.66 -33.40
N ALA A 183 -5.14 -19.42 -34.67
CA ALA A 183 -5.09 -20.45 -35.70
C ALA A 183 -3.69 -21.08 -35.87
N SER A 184 -2.64 -20.40 -35.45
CA SER A 184 -1.23 -20.87 -35.48
C SER A 184 -0.84 -21.62 -34.21
N GLY A 185 -1.76 -21.71 -33.21
CA GLY A 185 -1.51 -22.37 -31.95
C GLY A 185 -0.82 -21.48 -30.88
N HIS A 186 -0.58 -20.21 -31.19
CA HIS A 186 -0.04 -19.24 -30.17
C HIS A 186 -1.12 -18.86 -29.16
N THR A 187 -0.74 -18.79 -27.90
CA THR A 187 -1.65 -18.33 -26.84
C THR A 187 -1.85 -16.80 -26.96
N VAL A 188 -3.10 -16.41 -27.22
CA VAL A 188 -3.53 -15.01 -27.32
C VAL A 188 -4.24 -14.51 -26.06
N ARG A 189 -4.69 -15.43 -25.20
CA ARG A 189 -5.22 -15.13 -23.87
C ARG A 189 -4.84 -16.25 -22.91
N TRP A 190 -4.24 -15.89 -21.81
CA TRP A 190 -3.96 -16.78 -20.70
C TRP A 190 -5.17 -16.93 -19.77
N GLY A 191 -5.22 -18.02 -19.02
CA GLY A 191 -6.30 -18.26 -18.06
C GLY A 191 -6.15 -17.42 -16.81
N VAL A 192 -4.94 -17.32 -16.27
CA VAL A 192 -4.60 -16.53 -15.10
C VAL A 192 -3.16 -16.04 -15.20
N GLU A 193 -2.91 -14.85 -14.64
CA GLU A 193 -1.55 -14.36 -14.42
C GLU A 193 -1.39 -13.83 -13.00
N ILE A 194 -0.25 -14.15 -12.38
CA ILE A 194 0.19 -13.66 -11.07
C ILE A 194 1.56 -13.01 -11.29
N PRO A 195 1.77 -11.74 -10.90
CA PRO A 195 3.03 -11.03 -11.18
C PRO A 195 4.18 -11.66 -10.42
N THR A 196 5.27 -11.98 -11.12
CA THR A 196 6.46 -12.64 -10.57
C THR A 196 7.61 -11.66 -10.30
N THR A 197 7.45 -10.38 -10.69
CA THR A 197 8.40 -9.29 -10.38
C THR A 197 7.69 -8.14 -9.67
N GLY A 198 8.47 -7.20 -9.17
CA GLY A 198 7.99 -6.05 -8.40
C GLY A 198 7.71 -6.41 -6.95
N TYR A 199 6.63 -7.13 -6.69
CA TYR A 199 6.20 -7.52 -5.34
C TYR A 199 6.02 -9.04 -5.21
N ALA A 200 6.97 -9.82 -5.74
CA ALA A 200 6.92 -11.29 -5.74
C ALA A 200 6.82 -11.87 -4.32
N TYR A 201 7.48 -11.26 -3.32
CA TYR A 201 7.39 -11.65 -1.92
C TYR A 201 5.93 -11.59 -1.40
N TRP A 202 5.17 -10.57 -1.84
CA TRP A 202 3.80 -10.35 -1.43
C TRP A 202 2.84 -11.38 -2.03
N MET A 203 3.06 -11.74 -3.31
CA MET A 203 2.32 -12.82 -3.98
C MET A 203 2.62 -14.19 -3.35
N LEU A 204 3.90 -14.49 -3.07
CA LEU A 204 4.28 -15.72 -2.38
C LEU A 204 3.67 -15.78 -0.98
N GLN A 205 3.64 -14.65 -0.26
CA GLN A 205 3.00 -14.59 1.05
C GLN A 205 1.51 -14.91 0.97
N ALA A 206 0.78 -14.39 -0.04
CA ALA A 206 -0.63 -14.70 -0.23
C ALA A 206 -0.84 -16.21 -0.42
N LEU A 207 -0.12 -16.81 -1.34
CA LEU A 207 -0.18 -18.25 -1.59
C LEU A 207 0.20 -19.09 -0.36
N ALA A 208 1.23 -18.68 0.38
CA ALA A 208 1.63 -19.37 1.61
C ALA A 208 0.54 -19.31 2.69
N ILE A 209 -0.10 -18.14 2.86
CA ILE A 209 -1.19 -17.96 3.83
C ILE A 209 -2.40 -18.81 3.46
N GLU A 210 -2.78 -18.81 2.18
CA GLU A 210 -3.87 -19.66 1.68
C GLU A 210 -3.59 -21.15 1.89
N ASN A 211 -2.31 -21.55 1.81
CA ASN A 211 -1.84 -22.89 2.13
C ASN A 211 -1.60 -23.12 3.63
N GLY A 212 -2.02 -22.17 4.51
CA GLY A 212 -1.98 -22.31 5.96
C GLY A 212 -0.62 -22.03 6.62
N GLN A 213 0.29 -21.28 5.97
CA GLN A 213 1.62 -20.95 6.47
C GLN A 213 1.83 -19.45 6.66
N LYS A 214 2.23 -19.03 7.86
CA LYS A 214 2.80 -17.67 8.09
C LYS A 214 4.24 -17.64 7.62
N LEU A 215 4.70 -16.54 7.06
CA LEU A 215 6.08 -16.41 6.57
C LEU A 215 7.06 -15.80 7.56
N MET A 216 6.60 -15.22 8.67
CA MET A 216 7.43 -14.54 9.66
C MET A 216 6.90 -14.74 11.08
N ASN A 217 7.76 -14.47 12.07
CA ASN A 217 7.38 -14.29 13.47
C ASN A 217 7.00 -12.81 13.75
N GLU A 218 6.39 -12.55 14.92
CA GLU A 218 5.98 -11.20 15.34
C GLU A 218 7.15 -10.26 15.61
N PRO A 219 8.28 -10.68 16.22
CA PRO A 219 9.43 -9.81 16.40
C PRO A 219 10.15 -9.40 15.10
N GLY A 220 9.78 -9.95 13.94
CA GLY A 220 10.38 -9.61 12.65
C GLY A 220 11.84 -10.06 12.48
N ASN A 221 12.29 -11.07 13.23
CA ASN A 221 13.65 -11.58 13.20
C ASN A 221 13.79 -13.02 12.69
N GLU A 222 12.68 -13.61 12.22
CA GLU A 222 12.65 -14.94 11.61
C GLU A 222 11.69 -14.99 10.42
N VAL A 223 12.07 -15.75 9.39
CA VAL A 223 11.21 -16.09 8.25
C VAL A 223 11.15 -17.59 8.06
N TYR A 224 10.06 -18.08 7.43
CA TYR A 224 9.75 -19.51 7.29
C TYR A 224 9.63 -19.93 5.83
N LEU A 225 10.68 -19.62 5.03
CA LEU A 225 10.68 -19.84 3.59
C LEU A 225 10.77 -21.32 3.21
N THR A 226 11.41 -22.15 4.05
CA THR A 226 11.56 -23.60 3.82
C THR A 226 10.47 -24.44 4.44
N ALA A 227 9.47 -23.84 5.08
CA ALA A 227 8.33 -24.58 5.59
C ALA A 227 7.63 -25.34 4.44
N PRO A 228 7.24 -26.62 4.63
CA PRO A 228 6.68 -27.43 3.54
C PRO A 228 5.50 -26.77 2.82
N LYS A 229 4.66 -26.03 3.54
CA LYS A 229 3.53 -25.32 2.96
C LYS A 229 3.94 -24.07 2.18
N THR A 230 5.06 -23.41 2.54
CA THR A 230 5.64 -22.32 1.73
C THR A 230 6.20 -22.86 0.42
N VAL A 231 6.94 -23.97 0.50
CA VAL A 231 7.45 -24.65 -0.69
C VAL A 231 6.30 -25.09 -1.61
N GLY A 232 5.27 -25.73 -1.04
CA GLY A 232 4.07 -26.14 -1.80
C GLY A 232 3.31 -24.98 -2.43
N ALA A 233 3.34 -23.79 -1.82
CA ALA A 233 2.77 -22.57 -2.39
C ALA A 233 3.55 -22.11 -3.64
N LEU A 234 4.87 -22.15 -3.60
CA LEU A 234 5.70 -21.83 -4.77
C LEU A 234 5.62 -22.92 -5.86
N ASP A 235 5.54 -24.21 -5.46
CA ASP A 235 5.29 -25.30 -6.40
C ASP A 235 3.98 -25.09 -7.16
N TYR A 236 2.89 -24.77 -6.46
CA TYR A 236 1.61 -24.46 -7.10
C TYR A 236 1.72 -23.30 -8.10
N TRP A 237 2.38 -22.23 -7.71
CA TRP A 237 2.57 -21.08 -8.59
C TRP A 237 3.34 -21.44 -9.87
N VAL A 238 4.42 -22.19 -9.73
CA VAL A 238 5.20 -22.72 -10.88
C VAL A 238 4.37 -23.68 -11.72
N ASP A 239 3.56 -24.54 -11.11
CA ASP A 239 2.70 -25.51 -11.78
C ASP A 239 1.63 -24.85 -12.67
N LEU A 240 1.16 -23.63 -12.38
CA LEU A 240 0.25 -22.89 -13.25
C LEU A 240 0.79 -22.74 -14.67
N SER A 241 2.10 -22.54 -14.81
CA SER A 241 2.75 -22.45 -16.13
C SER A 241 3.26 -23.78 -16.63
N ARG A 242 3.99 -24.55 -15.82
CA ARG A 242 4.74 -25.73 -16.28
C ARG A 242 3.91 -26.98 -16.44
N LYS A 243 2.99 -27.22 -15.52
CA LYS A 243 2.15 -28.42 -15.50
C LYS A 243 0.79 -28.17 -16.13
N HIS A 244 0.19 -27.03 -15.80
CA HIS A 244 -1.19 -26.73 -16.22
C HIS A 244 -1.26 -25.94 -17.52
N ASN A 245 -0.19 -25.25 -17.92
CA ASN A 245 -0.13 -24.40 -19.11
C ASN A 245 -1.26 -23.34 -19.15
N VAL A 246 -1.61 -22.78 -18.00
CA VAL A 246 -2.68 -21.77 -17.87
C VAL A 246 -2.14 -20.35 -17.63
N MET A 247 -0.85 -20.24 -17.40
CA MET A 247 -0.10 -18.99 -17.16
C MET A 247 1.16 -18.98 -18.04
N PRO A 248 1.66 -17.83 -18.52
CA PRO A 248 2.92 -17.78 -19.26
C PRO A 248 4.10 -18.22 -18.38
N MET A 249 5.11 -18.82 -19.02
CA MET A 249 6.37 -19.11 -18.34
C MET A 249 7.25 -17.86 -18.23
N GLY A 250 8.07 -17.80 -17.19
CA GLY A 250 9.04 -16.71 -17.00
C GLY A 250 8.52 -15.54 -16.19
N SER A 251 9.10 -14.38 -16.46
CA SER A 251 8.79 -13.18 -15.68
C SER A 251 7.51 -12.52 -16.14
N ILE A 252 6.62 -12.25 -15.20
CA ILE A 252 5.40 -11.46 -15.38
C ILE A 252 5.59 -10.18 -14.57
N ASP A 253 5.65 -9.05 -15.25
CA ASP A 253 5.93 -7.76 -14.62
C ASP A 253 4.69 -7.16 -13.96
N TRP A 254 4.88 -6.59 -12.77
CA TRP A 254 3.83 -5.94 -11.98
C TRP A 254 3.10 -4.84 -12.74
N ALA A 255 3.83 -3.98 -13.42
CA ALA A 255 3.24 -2.82 -14.07
C ALA A 255 2.49 -3.18 -15.36
N THR A 256 3.02 -4.15 -16.12
CA THR A 256 2.45 -4.57 -17.40
C THR A 256 1.24 -5.49 -17.24
N LEU A 257 1.18 -6.31 -16.19
CA LEU A 257 0.06 -7.24 -15.98
C LEU A 257 -1.32 -6.57 -16.00
N ARG A 258 -1.46 -5.40 -15.40
CA ARG A 258 -2.72 -4.65 -15.47
C ARG A 258 -3.09 -4.32 -16.93
N THR A 259 -2.12 -3.93 -17.76
CA THR A 259 -2.33 -3.63 -19.17
C THR A 259 -2.76 -4.88 -19.93
N ASP A 260 -2.10 -6.01 -19.69
CA ASP A 260 -2.45 -7.30 -20.31
C ASP A 260 -3.87 -7.74 -19.93
N PHE A 261 -4.30 -7.48 -18.69
CA PHE A 261 -5.68 -7.76 -18.28
C PHE A 261 -6.68 -6.86 -19.02
N VAL A 262 -6.50 -5.53 -19.03
CA VAL A 262 -7.47 -4.63 -19.69
C VAL A 262 -7.49 -4.76 -21.21
N GLU A 263 -6.42 -5.28 -21.80
CA GLU A 263 -6.34 -5.64 -23.22
C GLU A 263 -6.92 -7.04 -23.50
N GLY A 264 -7.31 -7.81 -22.47
CA GLY A 264 -7.90 -9.14 -22.61
C GLY A 264 -6.89 -10.25 -22.93
N LYS A 265 -5.60 -10.02 -22.74
CA LYS A 265 -4.53 -11.02 -22.92
C LYS A 265 -4.48 -12.05 -21.78
N THR A 266 -5.08 -11.73 -20.65
CA THR A 266 -5.32 -12.67 -19.56
C THR A 266 -6.77 -12.57 -19.09
N ALA A 267 -7.38 -13.72 -18.77
CA ALA A 267 -8.77 -13.78 -18.32
C ALA A 267 -8.93 -13.51 -16.83
N MET A 268 -7.92 -13.84 -16.04
CA MET A 268 -7.84 -13.58 -14.61
C MET A 268 -6.47 -13.00 -14.25
N MET A 269 -6.44 -12.10 -13.27
CA MET A 269 -5.18 -11.65 -12.67
C MET A 269 -5.30 -11.51 -11.16
N TRP A 270 -4.21 -11.80 -10.45
CA TRP A 270 -4.04 -11.39 -9.07
C TRP A 270 -3.35 -10.04 -9.04
N HIS A 271 -3.97 -9.07 -8.41
CA HIS A 271 -3.37 -7.74 -8.33
C HIS A 271 -3.88 -6.95 -7.12
N THR A 272 -3.20 -5.86 -6.80
CA THR A 272 -3.64 -4.93 -5.76
C THR A 272 -4.99 -4.30 -6.08
N THR A 273 -5.83 -4.10 -5.06
CA THR A 273 -7.03 -3.26 -5.19
C THR A 273 -6.72 -1.80 -5.53
N GLY A 274 -5.51 -1.32 -5.25
CA GLY A 274 -5.09 0.03 -5.65
C GLY A 274 -5.19 0.31 -7.16
N ASN A 275 -5.31 -0.74 -7.98
CA ASN A 275 -5.56 -0.63 -9.42
C ASN A 275 -7.05 -0.66 -9.81
N LEU A 276 -7.98 -0.81 -8.86
CA LEU A 276 -9.39 -1.06 -9.16
C LEU A 276 -10.01 0.03 -10.03
N THR A 277 -9.82 1.29 -9.69
CA THR A 277 -10.37 2.41 -10.48
C THR A 277 -9.68 2.50 -11.85
N ALA A 278 -8.37 2.30 -11.93
CA ALA A 278 -7.65 2.28 -13.20
C ALA A 278 -8.10 1.14 -14.13
N VAL A 279 -8.42 -0.04 -13.57
CA VAL A 279 -9.01 -1.16 -14.32
C VAL A 279 -10.42 -0.79 -14.78
N LYS A 280 -11.26 -0.25 -13.89
CA LYS A 280 -12.63 0.18 -14.19
C LYS A 280 -12.67 1.17 -15.36
N ASP A 281 -11.74 2.12 -15.38
CA ASP A 281 -11.71 3.17 -16.39
C ASP A 281 -11.15 2.69 -17.73
N ALA A 282 -10.29 1.65 -17.73
CA ALA A 282 -9.58 1.18 -18.92
C ALA A 282 -10.19 -0.08 -19.57
N ALA A 283 -10.81 -0.96 -18.78
CA ALA A 283 -11.36 -2.21 -19.29
C ALA A 283 -12.56 -1.96 -20.24
N LYS A 284 -12.55 -2.59 -21.41
CA LYS A 284 -13.63 -2.50 -22.41
C LYS A 284 -14.58 -3.70 -22.35
N PHE A 285 -14.50 -4.49 -21.30
CA PHE A 285 -15.32 -5.66 -21.04
C PHE A 285 -15.86 -5.63 -19.61
N ASN A 286 -16.88 -6.40 -19.34
CA ASN A 286 -17.38 -6.57 -17.99
C ASN A 286 -16.40 -7.38 -17.16
N PHE A 287 -16.01 -6.86 -16.01
CA PHE A 287 -15.12 -7.57 -15.09
C PHE A 287 -15.72 -7.71 -13.70
N GLY A 288 -15.20 -8.66 -12.95
CA GLY A 288 -15.51 -8.86 -11.55
C GLY A 288 -14.25 -8.78 -10.68
N VAL A 289 -14.47 -8.61 -9.37
CA VAL A 289 -13.43 -8.68 -8.35
C VAL A 289 -13.88 -9.61 -7.24
N ALA A 290 -13.04 -10.54 -6.86
CA ALA A 290 -13.30 -11.51 -5.81
C ALA A 290 -12.14 -11.56 -4.80
N MET A 291 -12.42 -12.05 -3.59
CA MET A 291 -11.38 -12.50 -2.67
C MET A 291 -10.54 -13.57 -3.35
N LEU A 292 -9.28 -13.71 -2.95
CA LEU A 292 -8.40 -14.74 -3.46
C LEU A 292 -8.96 -16.15 -3.21
N PRO A 293 -8.74 -17.11 -4.15
CA PRO A 293 -9.19 -18.48 -3.99
C PRO A 293 -8.43 -19.18 -2.87
N ALA A 294 -9.14 -19.97 -2.07
CA ALA A 294 -8.57 -20.68 -0.93
C ALA A 294 -7.87 -22.00 -1.34
N LYS A 295 -6.86 -22.40 -0.53
CA LYS A 295 -6.38 -23.78 -0.47
C LYS A 295 -6.86 -24.41 0.82
N GLU A 296 -6.17 -24.20 1.94
CA GLU A 296 -6.60 -24.63 3.27
C GLU A 296 -7.45 -23.58 3.97
N ARG A 297 -7.26 -22.33 3.64
CA ARG A 297 -8.00 -21.20 4.18
C ARG A 297 -8.09 -20.05 3.16
N ARG A 298 -9.01 -19.11 3.39
CA ARG A 298 -8.94 -17.80 2.76
C ARG A 298 -7.88 -16.94 3.43
N GLY A 299 -7.28 -16.04 2.66
CA GLY A 299 -6.34 -15.09 3.20
C GLY A 299 -5.73 -14.21 2.14
N SER A 300 -5.23 -13.07 2.56
CA SER A 300 -4.38 -12.18 1.79
C SER A 300 -3.51 -11.41 2.77
N PRO A 301 -2.24 -11.13 2.48
CA PRO A 301 -1.54 -10.11 3.24
C PRO A 301 -2.16 -8.76 2.95
N THR A 302 -2.19 -7.87 3.95
CA THR A 302 -2.37 -6.45 3.71
C THR A 302 -1.18 -5.94 2.88
N GLY A 303 -1.32 -4.78 2.26
CA GLY A 303 -0.22 -4.18 1.49
C GLY A 303 -0.33 -2.67 1.43
N GLY A 304 0.70 -2.06 0.86
CA GLY A 304 0.73 -0.63 0.60
C GLY A 304 1.36 0.21 1.70
N GLY A 305 1.14 1.52 1.64
CA GLY A 305 1.90 2.51 2.41
C GLY A 305 1.18 3.11 3.60
N ASN A 306 2.01 3.47 4.58
CA ASN A 306 1.65 4.22 5.76
C ASN A 306 2.36 5.58 5.76
N PHE A 307 1.79 6.56 6.46
CA PHE A 307 2.49 7.78 6.82
C PHE A 307 3.47 7.53 7.96
N TYR A 308 4.69 8.04 7.80
CA TYR A 308 5.74 8.08 8.81
C TYR A 308 6.18 9.53 9.05
N ILE A 309 6.50 9.89 10.29
CA ILE A 309 7.04 11.21 10.66
C ILE A 309 8.52 11.04 10.98
N PHE A 310 9.38 11.81 10.31
CA PHE A 310 10.82 11.74 10.52
C PHE A 310 11.23 12.43 11.83
N LYS A 311 12.17 11.81 12.53
CA LYS A 311 12.67 12.28 13.84
C LYS A 311 13.35 13.65 13.76
N SER A 312 13.93 13.98 12.63
CA SER A 312 14.60 15.26 12.37
C SER A 312 13.66 16.45 12.21
N ALA A 313 12.35 16.22 12.00
CA ALA A 313 11.35 17.27 11.98
C ALA A 313 11.27 17.96 13.36
N SER A 314 11.16 19.28 13.39
CA SER A 314 10.96 20.04 14.64
C SER A 314 9.65 19.63 15.34
N SER A 315 9.54 19.91 16.63
CA SER A 315 8.31 19.61 17.38
C SER A 315 7.07 20.28 16.76
N GLU A 316 7.22 21.45 16.17
CA GLU A 316 6.15 22.17 15.48
C GLU A 316 5.78 21.47 14.17
N GLN A 317 6.78 21.06 13.37
CA GLN A 317 6.59 20.30 12.15
C GLN A 317 5.96 18.91 12.42
N GLN A 318 6.37 18.22 13.50
CA GLN A 318 5.77 16.93 13.87
C GLN A 318 4.27 17.08 14.21
N LYS A 319 3.89 18.14 14.95
CA LYS A 319 2.47 18.43 15.24
C LYS A 319 1.69 18.80 13.98
N ALA A 320 2.28 19.61 13.11
CA ALA A 320 1.67 19.96 11.81
C ALA A 320 1.51 18.72 10.92
N ALA A 321 2.49 17.81 10.90
CA ALA A 321 2.41 16.54 10.18
C ALA A 321 1.26 15.64 10.71
N VAL A 322 1.10 15.55 12.05
CA VAL A 322 -0.05 14.83 12.64
C VAL A 322 -1.38 15.45 12.18
N LYS A 323 -1.51 16.77 12.21
CA LYS A 323 -2.73 17.48 11.76
C LYS A 323 -3.02 17.17 10.28
N PHE A 324 -1.99 17.16 9.44
CA PHE A 324 -2.11 16.79 8.02
C PHE A 324 -2.54 15.33 7.86
N ILE A 325 -1.91 14.38 8.57
CA ILE A 325 -2.25 12.95 8.53
C ILE A 325 -3.70 12.73 9.00
N GLN A 326 -4.13 13.36 10.09
CA GLN A 326 -5.51 13.29 10.57
C GLN A 326 -6.50 13.79 9.53
N TRP A 327 -6.20 14.90 8.85
CA TRP A 327 -7.04 15.42 7.77
C TRP A 327 -7.10 14.46 6.59
N MET A 328 -5.96 13.91 6.15
CA MET A 328 -5.87 12.96 5.02
C MET A 328 -6.60 11.64 5.29
N THR A 329 -6.66 11.21 6.54
CA THR A 329 -7.28 9.95 6.96
C THR A 329 -8.68 10.09 7.55
N ALA A 330 -9.21 11.31 7.60
CA ALA A 330 -10.61 11.55 7.99
C ALA A 330 -11.58 10.76 7.09
N PRO A 331 -12.72 10.29 7.61
CA PRO A 331 -13.61 9.37 6.89
C PRO A 331 -13.96 9.81 5.47
N GLU A 332 -14.28 11.08 5.26
CA GLU A 332 -14.64 11.61 3.94
C GLU A 332 -13.46 11.61 2.98
N ARG A 333 -12.25 11.91 3.47
CA ARG A 333 -11.02 11.92 2.67
C ARG A 333 -10.56 10.51 2.34
N ALA A 334 -10.63 9.60 3.31
CA ALA A 334 -10.34 8.18 3.10
C ALA A 334 -11.32 7.54 2.11
N ALA A 335 -12.61 7.90 2.17
CA ALA A 335 -13.63 7.48 1.20
C ALA A 335 -13.32 8.02 -0.20
N GLU A 336 -13.02 9.31 -0.33
CA GLU A 336 -12.65 9.93 -1.60
C GLU A 336 -11.41 9.28 -2.21
N TRP A 337 -10.35 9.07 -1.41
CA TRP A 337 -9.14 8.39 -1.83
C TRP A 337 -9.45 6.99 -2.38
N SER A 338 -10.24 6.21 -1.65
CA SER A 338 -10.66 4.87 -2.05
C SER A 338 -11.41 4.86 -3.38
N MET A 339 -12.41 5.73 -3.53
CA MET A 339 -13.22 5.81 -4.76
C MET A 339 -12.39 6.24 -5.98
N LYS A 340 -11.43 7.12 -5.80
CA LYS A 340 -10.60 7.64 -6.91
C LYS A 340 -9.46 6.71 -7.30
N THR A 341 -9.02 5.81 -6.43
CA THR A 341 -7.86 4.95 -6.67
C THR A 341 -8.19 3.46 -6.67
N GLY A 342 -9.05 3.01 -5.77
CA GLY A 342 -9.31 1.60 -5.46
C GLY A 342 -8.55 1.09 -4.24
N TYR A 343 -7.66 1.88 -3.63
CA TYR A 343 -7.13 1.54 -2.31
C TYR A 343 -8.27 1.40 -1.31
N VAL A 344 -8.12 0.52 -0.33
CA VAL A 344 -9.12 0.33 0.72
C VAL A 344 -9.15 1.58 1.61
N ALA A 345 -10.32 2.15 1.84
CA ALA A 345 -10.46 3.21 2.83
C ALA A 345 -10.07 2.67 4.22
N VAL A 346 -9.21 3.40 4.92
CA VAL A 346 -8.48 2.88 6.08
C VAL A 346 -9.29 2.72 7.35
N SER A 347 -10.53 3.21 7.36
CA SER A 347 -11.42 3.13 8.55
C SER A 347 -12.82 2.64 8.21
N PRO A 348 -13.52 1.93 9.14
CA PRO A 348 -14.92 1.58 8.98
C PRO A 348 -15.85 2.77 8.75
N ALA A 349 -15.54 3.92 9.36
CA ALA A 349 -16.33 5.14 9.23
C ALA A 349 -16.34 5.67 7.79
N ALA A 350 -15.26 5.50 7.04
CA ALA A 350 -15.19 5.92 5.64
C ALA A 350 -16.23 5.19 4.76
N TYR A 351 -16.52 3.93 5.05
CA TYR A 351 -17.55 3.15 4.32
C TYR A 351 -18.99 3.50 4.71
N LYS A 352 -19.18 4.30 5.76
CA LYS A 352 -20.48 4.82 6.19
C LYS A 352 -20.75 6.24 5.69
N THR A 353 -19.83 6.83 4.94
CA THR A 353 -20.07 8.14 4.32
C THR A 353 -21.09 8.00 3.19
N PRO A 354 -22.02 8.97 3.01
CA PRO A 354 -23.05 8.88 1.96
C PRO A 354 -22.47 8.68 0.56
N ALA A 355 -21.32 9.30 0.26
CA ALA A 355 -20.64 9.17 -1.03
C ALA A 355 -20.14 7.75 -1.28
N MET A 356 -19.50 7.12 -0.27
CA MET A 356 -18.99 5.77 -0.38
C MET A 356 -20.13 4.73 -0.41
N GLU A 357 -21.19 4.90 0.36
CA GLU A 357 -22.36 4.01 0.30
C GLU A 357 -23.01 4.03 -1.09
N ALA A 358 -23.20 5.22 -1.67
CA ALA A 358 -23.73 5.36 -3.03
C ALA A 358 -22.78 4.71 -4.07
N TYR A 359 -21.47 4.92 -3.93
CA TYR A 359 -20.45 4.35 -4.82
C TYR A 359 -20.46 2.81 -4.74
N ALA A 360 -20.42 2.24 -3.55
CA ALA A 360 -20.40 0.80 -3.31
C ALA A 360 -21.68 0.12 -3.83
N LYS A 361 -22.85 0.79 -3.70
CA LYS A 361 -24.11 0.29 -4.26
C LYS A 361 -24.07 0.20 -5.78
N GLY A 362 -23.45 1.19 -6.45
CA GLY A 362 -23.30 1.22 -7.92
C GLY A 362 -22.13 0.37 -8.43
N PHE A 363 -21.16 0.07 -7.57
CA PHE A 363 -19.96 -0.66 -7.92
C PHE A 363 -19.52 -1.59 -6.76
N PRO A 364 -20.17 -2.75 -6.58
CA PRO A 364 -19.91 -3.67 -5.46
C PRO A 364 -18.46 -4.15 -5.35
N ALA A 365 -17.72 -4.19 -6.47
CA ALA A 365 -16.28 -4.53 -6.49
C ALA A 365 -15.44 -3.66 -5.52
N ALA A 366 -15.89 -2.44 -5.21
CA ALA A 366 -15.20 -1.52 -4.30
C ALA A 366 -15.13 -1.99 -2.84
N THR A 367 -15.98 -2.95 -2.44
CA THR A 367 -16.01 -3.45 -1.05
C THR A 367 -15.30 -4.78 -0.85
N VAL A 368 -14.95 -5.49 -1.91
CA VAL A 368 -14.37 -6.84 -1.83
C VAL A 368 -13.09 -6.87 -0.98
N ALA A 369 -12.19 -5.93 -1.20
CA ALA A 369 -10.93 -5.87 -0.43
C ALA A 369 -11.17 -5.50 1.05
N ARG A 370 -12.16 -4.65 1.34
CA ARG A 370 -12.58 -4.37 2.71
C ARG A 370 -13.09 -5.65 3.39
N ASP A 371 -13.95 -6.40 2.70
CA ASP A 371 -14.55 -7.62 3.25
C ASP A 371 -13.49 -8.72 3.42
N GLN A 372 -12.45 -8.72 2.58
CA GLN A 372 -11.30 -9.63 2.72
C GLN A 372 -10.44 -9.35 3.97
N LEU A 373 -10.53 -8.15 4.58
CA LEU A 373 -9.77 -7.81 5.80
C LEU A 373 -10.06 -8.75 6.98
N GLU A 374 -11.23 -9.37 7.04
CA GLU A 374 -11.56 -10.39 8.04
C GLU A 374 -10.59 -11.58 8.00
N HIS A 375 -10.06 -11.88 6.82
CA HIS A 375 -9.14 -12.99 6.59
C HIS A 375 -7.69 -12.53 6.38
N ALA A 376 -7.45 -11.21 6.43
CA ALA A 376 -6.13 -10.64 6.16
C ALA A 376 -5.13 -10.92 7.29
N VAL A 377 -3.86 -10.91 6.94
CA VAL A 377 -2.74 -10.96 7.86
C VAL A 377 -1.81 -9.77 7.60
N PRO A 378 -0.96 -9.39 8.58
CA PRO A 378 0.08 -8.40 8.36
C PRO A 378 0.98 -8.81 7.19
N GLU A 379 1.35 -7.83 6.36
CA GLU A 379 2.34 -8.01 5.30
C GLU A 379 3.70 -8.42 5.91
N LEU A 380 4.48 -9.20 5.17
CA LEU A 380 5.82 -9.64 5.57
C LEU A 380 6.67 -8.43 5.96
N SER A 381 6.87 -8.24 7.26
CA SER A 381 7.58 -7.11 7.86
C SER A 381 8.62 -7.64 8.83
N VAL A 382 9.88 -7.45 8.47
CA VAL A 382 11.03 -7.98 9.23
C VAL A 382 12.18 -6.97 9.21
N HIS A 383 13.13 -7.11 10.13
CA HIS A 383 14.40 -6.42 10.03
C HIS A 383 15.06 -6.71 8.68
N GLU A 384 15.82 -5.77 8.14
CA GLU A 384 16.46 -5.92 6.82
C GLU A 384 15.46 -6.26 5.68
N ASN A 385 14.21 -5.79 5.75
CA ASN A 385 13.13 -6.20 4.85
C ASN A 385 13.49 -6.06 3.36
N GLY A 386 14.20 -5.02 2.96
CA GLY A 386 14.63 -4.82 1.57
C GLY A 386 15.53 -5.95 1.06
N ARG A 387 16.43 -6.48 1.91
CA ARG A 387 17.27 -7.63 1.59
C ARG A 387 16.45 -8.93 1.54
N ILE A 388 15.56 -9.11 2.51
CA ILE A 388 14.67 -10.28 2.55
C ILE A 388 13.78 -10.32 1.30
N TYR A 389 13.19 -9.19 0.90
CA TYR A 389 12.38 -9.11 -0.32
C TYR A 389 13.17 -9.47 -1.58
N LYS A 390 14.43 -9.01 -1.64
CA LYS A 390 15.31 -9.41 -2.74
C LYS A 390 15.57 -10.91 -2.74
N PHE A 391 15.89 -11.54 -1.61
CA PHE A 391 16.14 -12.97 -1.54
C PHE A 391 14.90 -13.79 -1.94
N VAL A 392 13.72 -13.39 -1.47
CA VAL A 392 12.46 -14.03 -1.87
C VAL A 392 12.15 -13.80 -3.35
N GLY A 393 12.35 -12.59 -3.85
CA GLY A 393 12.18 -12.26 -5.28
C GLY A 393 13.10 -13.07 -6.18
N ASP A 394 14.38 -13.17 -5.83
CA ASP A 394 15.36 -13.99 -6.55
C ASP A 394 14.96 -15.49 -6.57
N ALA A 395 14.46 -16.02 -5.42
CA ALA A 395 14.00 -17.40 -5.33
C ALA A 395 12.75 -17.65 -6.20
N VAL A 396 11.77 -16.73 -6.19
CA VAL A 396 10.59 -16.81 -7.06
C VAL A 396 11.03 -16.80 -8.53
N GLN A 397 11.92 -15.87 -8.94
CA GLN A 397 12.41 -15.81 -10.30
C GLN A 397 13.14 -17.08 -10.71
N ALA A 398 14.03 -17.61 -9.87
CA ALA A 398 14.74 -18.86 -10.15
C ALA A 398 13.76 -20.04 -10.36
N ALA A 399 12.69 -20.10 -9.57
CA ALA A 399 11.68 -21.14 -9.67
C ALA A 399 10.82 -20.99 -10.93
N VAL A 400 10.25 -19.80 -11.21
CA VAL A 400 9.33 -19.60 -12.35
C VAL A 400 10.05 -19.67 -13.69
N THR A 401 11.32 -19.27 -13.76
CA THR A 401 12.17 -19.45 -14.95
C THR A 401 12.71 -20.87 -15.08
N GLY A 402 12.67 -21.67 -13.99
CA GLY A 402 13.11 -23.06 -13.95
C GLY A 402 14.61 -23.26 -13.88
N THR A 403 15.33 -22.24 -13.43
CA THR A 403 16.76 -22.36 -13.16
C THR A 403 17.04 -23.13 -11.87
N GLN A 404 16.08 -23.14 -10.95
CA GLN A 404 16.12 -23.94 -9.72
C GLN A 404 14.71 -24.51 -9.42
N LYS A 405 14.67 -25.61 -8.66
CA LYS A 405 13.40 -26.10 -8.09
C LYS A 405 12.96 -25.18 -6.95
N PRO A 406 11.63 -25.02 -6.70
CA PRO A 406 11.10 -24.19 -5.62
C PRO A 406 11.76 -24.42 -4.28
N GLN A 407 11.95 -25.67 -3.87
CA GLN A 407 12.59 -26.02 -2.60
C GLN A 407 14.05 -25.55 -2.51
N GLU A 408 14.83 -25.71 -3.60
CA GLU A 408 16.23 -25.31 -3.64
C GLU A 408 16.37 -23.78 -3.60
N ALA A 409 15.55 -23.08 -4.37
CA ALA A 409 15.50 -21.63 -4.42
C ALA A 409 15.13 -21.02 -3.06
N LEU A 410 14.08 -21.55 -2.42
CA LEU A 410 13.65 -21.08 -1.10
C LEU A 410 14.66 -21.45 0.02
N ALA A 411 15.35 -22.58 -0.10
CA ALA A 411 16.42 -22.96 0.86
C ALA A 411 17.61 -21.98 0.77
N ALA A 412 17.99 -21.57 -0.43
CA ALA A 412 19.03 -20.56 -0.62
C ALA A 412 18.61 -19.19 -0.06
N ALA A 413 17.35 -18.79 -0.28
CA ALA A 413 16.79 -17.55 0.27
C ALA A 413 16.73 -17.60 1.81
N GLN A 414 16.28 -18.72 2.40
CA GLN A 414 16.24 -18.92 3.87
C GLN A 414 17.63 -18.79 4.48
N GLN A 415 18.66 -19.42 3.89
CA GLN A 415 20.02 -19.33 4.38
C GLN A 415 20.55 -17.88 4.39
N GLN A 416 20.22 -17.11 3.35
CA GLN A 416 20.60 -15.71 3.28
C GLN A 416 19.84 -14.88 4.32
N ALA A 417 18.54 -15.13 4.48
CA ALA A 417 17.68 -14.48 5.48
C ALA A 417 18.18 -14.75 6.90
N ASP A 418 18.47 -16.00 7.26
CA ASP A 418 18.99 -16.39 8.58
C ASP A 418 20.33 -15.71 8.90
N ARG A 419 21.15 -15.48 7.89
CA ARG A 419 22.43 -14.78 8.05
C ARG A 419 22.24 -13.31 8.43
N VAL A 420 21.35 -12.61 7.75
CA VAL A 420 21.14 -11.17 7.98
C VAL A 420 20.29 -10.92 9.23
N LEU A 421 19.32 -11.79 9.53
CA LEU A 421 18.45 -11.66 10.69
C LEU A 421 19.13 -12.10 12.00
N ARG A 422 20.30 -12.75 11.95
CA ARG A 422 21.04 -13.18 13.15
C ARG A 422 21.37 -12.03 14.09
N ALA A 423 21.57 -10.84 13.57
CA ALA A 423 21.91 -9.66 14.38
C ALA A 423 20.74 -9.17 15.25
N TYR A 424 19.53 -9.65 15.00
CA TYR A 424 18.29 -9.22 15.66
C TYR A 424 17.67 -10.32 16.55
N LYS A 425 18.39 -11.45 16.76
CA LYS A 425 17.97 -12.58 17.61
C LYS A 425 18.42 -12.44 19.06
#